data_81c12b7180d2ad0892a4982ad9e0960e
#
_entry.id   81c12b7180d2ad0892a4982ad9e0960e
#
_cell.length_a   1.000
_cell.length_b   1.000
_cell.length_c   1.000
_cell.angle_alpha   90.00
_cell.angle_beta   90.00
_cell.angle_gamma   90.00
#
_symmetry.space_group_name_H-M   'P 1'
#
loop_
_entity.id
_entity.type
_entity.pdbx_description
1 polymer ?
#
loop_
_entity_poly.entity_id
_entity_poly.type
_entity_poly.pdbx_seq_one_letter_code
_entity_poly.pdbx_strand_id
1 'polypeptide(L)'
;MRFTKKVAAVGAAIAIALAGAVPHQALATEVAPSPSTATITERGPLGQSGRWFTDGDGRAFLTQGSNIVYKHDPYTPEAGGFNEDDADWLVQQGFDSMRVGIIWKAVEPKPGEYNDEYLDSIARTISMLTERGIAVLVDAHQDMYNEKFEGEFAPDWAVIDDGVPSLLKVGFPANQALNIGLIRAYDNFLNNREGPGGVGLQERYAAMWGHVAKRLGDMPGLMGYDIINEPWPGSAYPLCYLALGDCGPAKEKLDELHQKAANQIVDKDPDAIVHYEPYSMWNTGLNTNPAAPEVPETAGTALSWHVYCTTNALFNTYTGCDFFDGRTFDNAEIVSSGNGSATLLSEFGATDDADTLNGVISLARRHMVGWQYWSYCGCNDPTTQNQKEQGMVFDPTVPGPVGADAFNRDKMTILAAPHLRAVAGTPQATDWNRDTRVYQASWNNNRVDGTGVFAPGSTSELVVPSINFPNGFTVNVEGGHATVAADGQTVHIVSTADHVSVTIQPK
;
A
#
# COMPACT_ATOMS: atom_id res chain seq x y z
N MET A 1 -25.75 22.82 52.56
CA MET A 1 -24.49 23.54 52.52
C MET A 1 -23.98 23.54 51.09
N ARG A 2 -24.11 24.68 50.43
CA ARG A 2 -23.66 24.92 49.06
C ARG A 2 -22.18 25.35 49.08
N PHE A 3 -21.31 24.73 48.25
CA PHE A 3 -20.03 25.32 47.88
C PHE A 3 -19.91 25.37 46.38
N THR A 4 -20.09 26.58 45.85
CA THR A 4 -19.74 27.01 44.51
C THR A 4 -18.25 27.34 44.47
N LYS A 5 -17.48 26.74 43.56
CA LYS A 5 -16.15 27.24 43.19
C LYS A 5 -16.19 27.79 41.77
N LYS A 6 -15.96 29.10 41.68
CA LYS A 6 -15.69 29.83 40.44
C LYS A 6 -14.28 29.53 39.99
N VAL A 7 -14.10 29.16 38.70
CA VAL A 7 -12.81 29.16 38.03
C VAL A 7 -12.77 30.39 37.15
N ALA A 8 -11.81 31.28 37.42
CA ALA A 8 -11.57 32.48 36.64
C ALA A 8 -10.70 32.11 35.41
N ALA A 9 -11.15 32.44 34.21
CA ALA A 9 -10.37 32.40 32.98
C ALA A 9 -9.49 33.65 32.92
N VAL A 10 -8.19 33.49 32.84
CA VAL A 10 -7.22 34.54 32.50
C VAL A 10 -6.99 34.47 30.98
N GLY A 11 -7.55 35.44 30.26
CA GLY A 11 -7.26 35.66 28.86
C GLY A 11 -5.98 36.46 28.72
N ALA A 12 -4.97 35.90 28.10
CA ALA A 12 -3.80 36.64 27.61
C ALA A 12 -4.05 37.06 26.16
N ALA A 13 -4.28 38.33 25.91
CA ALA A 13 -4.33 38.90 24.60
C ALA A 13 -2.89 39.13 24.12
N ILE A 14 -2.45 38.41 23.07
CA ILE A 14 -1.20 38.71 22.37
C ILE A 14 -1.57 39.60 21.17
N ALA A 15 -1.11 40.83 21.21
CA ALA A 15 -1.20 41.75 20.07
C ALA A 15 -0.11 41.38 19.07
N ILE A 16 -0.53 40.87 17.89
CA ILE A 16 0.37 40.66 16.76
C ILE A 16 0.42 41.97 15.95
N ALA A 17 1.60 42.55 15.86
CA ALA A 17 1.87 43.71 14.99
C ALA A 17 1.87 43.23 13.53
N LEU A 18 0.92 43.69 12.74
CA LEU A 18 0.88 43.51 11.29
C LEU A 18 1.99 44.37 10.65
N ALA A 19 3.07 43.75 10.26
CA ALA A 19 3.98 44.29 9.27
C ALA A 19 3.44 43.88 7.90
N GLY A 20 2.94 44.85 7.12
CA GLY A 20 2.40 44.61 5.80
C GLY A 20 3.48 44.12 4.83
N ALA A 21 3.42 42.86 4.47
CA ALA A 21 4.10 42.33 3.30
C ALA A 21 3.16 42.45 2.09
N VAL A 22 3.60 43.18 1.08
CA VAL A 22 2.91 43.30 -0.20
C VAL A 22 3.00 41.96 -0.90
N PRO A 23 1.89 41.31 -1.29
CA PRO A 23 1.97 40.07 -2.01
C PRO A 23 2.55 40.31 -3.40
N HIS A 24 3.72 39.69 -3.69
CA HIS A 24 4.18 39.57 -5.08
C HIS A 24 3.28 38.53 -5.76
N GLN A 25 2.33 39.00 -6.57
CA GLN A 25 1.63 38.13 -7.50
C GLN A 25 2.66 37.66 -8.55
N ALA A 26 3.01 36.37 -8.48
CA ALA A 26 3.70 35.70 -9.57
C ALA A 26 2.72 35.60 -10.76
N LEU A 27 3.00 36.35 -11.81
CA LEU A 27 2.34 36.24 -13.12
C LEU A 27 2.59 34.79 -13.61
N ALA A 28 1.55 34.05 -13.91
CA ALA A 28 1.61 32.78 -14.61
C ALA A 28 2.27 33.02 -15.98
N THR A 29 3.53 32.63 -16.10
CA THR A 29 4.23 32.60 -17.39
C THR A 29 3.73 31.34 -18.11
N GLU A 30 3.22 31.50 -19.32
CA GLU A 30 2.99 30.42 -20.26
C GLU A 30 4.34 29.73 -20.51
N VAL A 31 4.49 28.51 -20.01
CA VAL A 31 5.70 27.69 -20.14
C VAL A 31 5.51 26.77 -21.33
N ALA A 32 6.50 26.75 -22.22
CA ALA A 32 6.61 25.79 -23.30
C ALA A 32 6.55 24.35 -22.77
N PRO A 33 5.97 23.40 -23.51
CA PRO A 33 5.84 22.03 -23.04
C PRO A 33 7.22 21.43 -22.73
N SER A 34 7.45 21.11 -21.46
CA SER A 34 8.57 20.28 -21.02
C SER A 34 8.24 18.81 -21.25
N PRO A 35 9.23 17.95 -21.48
CA PRO A 35 9.00 16.56 -21.85
C PRO A 35 8.28 15.78 -20.75
N SER A 36 7.63 14.71 -21.20
CA SER A 36 6.84 13.71 -20.51
C SER A 36 7.13 13.50 -19.02
N THR A 37 6.10 13.04 -18.29
CA THR A 37 6.27 12.39 -16.97
C THR A 37 7.51 11.51 -16.98
N ALA A 38 8.44 11.76 -16.04
CA ALA A 38 9.59 10.89 -15.88
C ALA A 38 9.11 9.45 -15.69
N THR A 39 9.53 8.56 -16.56
CA THR A 39 9.26 7.12 -16.42
C THR A 39 9.89 6.65 -15.11
N ILE A 40 9.42 5.54 -14.55
CA ILE A 40 10.02 4.99 -13.33
C ILE A 40 11.51 4.66 -13.54
N THR A 41 11.89 4.34 -14.77
CA THR A 41 13.28 4.11 -15.20
C THR A 41 14.14 5.38 -15.06
N GLU A 42 13.54 6.55 -15.28
CA GLU A 42 14.23 7.85 -15.14
C GLU A 42 14.37 8.27 -13.67
N ARG A 43 13.53 7.73 -12.75
CA ARG A 43 13.64 7.96 -11.32
C ARG A 43 14.68 7.08 -10.63
N GLY A 44 15.25 6.11 -11.34
CA GLY A 44 16.17 5.11 -10.79
C GLY A 44 15.46 4.07 -9.90
N PRO A 45 16.24 3.17 -9.30
CA PRO A 45 15.70 2.14 -8.44
C PRO A 45 15.05 2.74 -7.18
N LEU A 46 13.98 2.11 -6.70
CA LEU A 46 13.39 2.45 -5.42
C LEU A 46 14.25 1.87 -4.29
N GLY A 47 14.40 2.64 -3.23
CA GLY A 47 15.13 2.28 -2.03
C GLY A 47 14.33 2.55 -0.76
N GLN A 48 14.98 2.35 0.39
CA GLN A 48 14.39 2.56 1.71
C GLN A 48 15.35 3.33 2.60
N SER A 49 14.83 4.28 3.36
CA SER A 49 15.57 5.00 4.40
C SER A 49 14.69 5.29 5.61
N GLY A 50 14.95 4.61 6.72
CA GLY A 50 14.07 4.62 7.89
C GLY A 50 12.63 4.29 7.47
N ARG A 51 11.67 5.12 7.86
CA ARG A 51 10.25 4.91 7.53
C ARG A 51 9.85 5.21 6.07
N TRP A 52 10.79 5.72 5.25
CA TRP A 52 10.48 6.24 3.92
C TRP A 52 10.93 5.28 2.82
N PHE A 53 10.11 5.14 1.79
CA PHE A 53 10.61 4.75 0.49
C PHE A 53 11.34 5.93 -0.13
N THR A 54 12.36 5.65 -0.95
CA THR A 54 13.10 6.67 -1.67
C THR A 54 13.22 6.29 -3.14
N ASP A 55 13.30 7.30 -4.01
CA ASP A 55 13.70 7.07 -5.40
C ASP A 55 15.23 7.11 -5.56
N GLY A 56 15.73 6.91 -6.79
CA GLY A 56 17.16 6.88 -7.09
C GLY A 56 17.90 8.17 -6.80
N ASP A 57 17.21 9.31 -6.67
CA ASP A 57 17.78 10.59 -6.21
C ASP A 57 17.79 10.71 -4.68
N GLY A 58 17.23 9.74 -3.98
CA GLY A 58 17.06 9.75 -2.52
C GLY A 58 15.95 10.69 -2.04
N ARG A 59 15.01 11.08 -2.92
CA ARG A 59 13.81 11.84 -2.55
C ARG A 59 12.85 10.92 -1.83
N ALA A 60 12.12 11.44 -0.83
CA ALA A 60 11.04 10.67 -0.19
C ALA A 60 9.95 10.36 -1.22
N PHE A 61 9.62 9.08 -1.38
CA PHE A 61 8.60 8.60 -2.31
C PHE A 61 7.33 8.22 -1.54
N LEU A 62 6.24 8.95 -1.81
CA LEU A 62 4.92 8.66 -1.26
C LEU A 62 4.02 8.22 -2.41
N THR A 63 3.34 7.10 -2.22
CA THR A 63 2.56 6.49 -3.29
C THR A 63 1.07 6.46 -2.98
N GLN A 64 0.25 6.59 -4.03
CA GLN A 64 -1.18 6.29 -4.01
C GLN A 64 -1.46 5.26 -5.10
N GLY A 65 -1.96 4.11 -4.69
CA GLY A 65 -2.08 2.98 -5.58
C GLY A 65 -3.33 2.14 -5.35
N SER A 66 -3.34 0.99 -5.99
CA SER A 66 -4.39 -0.01 -5.85
C SER A 66 -3.80 -1.42 -5.83
N ASN A 67 -4.66 -2.38 -5.53
CA ASN A 67 -4.37 -3.80 -5.61
C ASN A 67 -5.01 -4.39 -6.86
N ILE A 68 -4.35 -5.36 -7.48
CA ILE A 68 -4.92 -6.24 -8.48
C ILE A 68 -4.51 -7.68 -8.21
N VAL A 69 -5.47 -8.50 -7.84
CA VAL A 69 -5.30 -9.93 -7.60
C VAL A 69 -6.42 -10.68 -8.30
N TYR A 70 -6.07 -11.54 -9.26
CA TYR A 70 -7.04 -12.40 -9.90
C TYR A 70 -7.02 -13.80 -9.26
N LYS A 71 -8.06 -14.12 -8.49
CA LYS A 71 -8.11 -15.27 -7.58
C LYS A 71 -8.66 -16.56 -8.22
N HIS A 72 -8.68 -16.63 -9.54
CA HIS A 72 -9.12 -17.80 -10.30
C HIS A 72 -8.03 -18.28 -11.26
N ASP A 73 -8.02 -19.58 -11.54
CA ASP A 73 -7.11 -20.13 -12.55
C ASP A 73 -7.26 -19.37 -13.89
N PRO A 74 -6.19 -18.88 -14.51
CA PRO A 74 -4.77 -19.11 -14.26
C PRO A 74 -4.10 -18.12 -13.28
N TYR A 75 -4.82 -17.36 -12.48
CA TYR A 75 -4.34 -16.45 -11.43
C TYR A 75 -3.51 -15.26 -11.93
N THR A 76 -3.79 -14.78 -13.15
CA THR A 76 -3.09 -13.64 -13.75
C THR A 76 -4.04 -12.45 -13.93
N PRO A 77 -3.59 -11.20 -13.71
CA PRO A 77 -4.41 -10.02 -13.97
C PRO A 77 -4.96 -9.95 -15.40
N GLU A 78 -4.18 -10.37 -16.39
CA GLU A 78 -4.60 -10.46 -17.79
C GLU A 78 -5.83 -11.34 -17.98
N ALA A 79 -5.92 -12.47 -17.27
CA ALA A 79 -7.09 -13.36 -17.32
C ALA A 79 -8.34 -12.72 -16.70
N GLY A 80 -8.15 -11.79 -15.78
CA GLY A 80 -9.21 -10.93 -15.21
C GLY A 80 -9.63 -9.78 -16.13
N GLY A 81 -8.94 -9.59 -17.26
CA GLY A 81 -9.22 -8.54 -18.23
C GLY A 81 -8.30 -7.34 -18.18
N PHE A 82 -7.37 -7.26 -17.20
CA PHE A 82 -6.44 -6.14 -17.05
C PHE A 82 -5.49 -6.05 -18.25
N ASN A 83 -5.34 -4.86 -18.82
CA ASN A 83 -4.58 -4.61 -20.02
C ASN A 83 -3.94 -3.20 -20.02
N GLU A 84 -3.30 -2.83 -21.12
CA GLU A 84 -2.59 -1.55 -21.26
C GLU A 84 -3.50 -0.33 -21.12
N ASP A 85 -4.73 -0.37 -21.61
CA ASP A 85 -5.69 0.73 -21.49
C ASP A 85 -6.07 0.99 -20.02
N ASP A 86 -6.11 -0.09 -19.20
CA ASP A 86 -6.35 0.02 -17.76
C ASP A 86 -5.16 0.67 -17.05
N ALA A 87 -3.93 0.32 -17.44
CA ALA A 87 -2.73 0.95 -16.92
C ALA A 87 -2.65 2.44 -17.31
N ASP A 88 -3.01 2.80 -18.56
CA ASP A 88 -3.12 4.18 -19.00
C ASP A 88 -4.17 4.97 -18.20
N TRP A 89 -5.31 4.33 -17.92
CA TRP A 89 -6.36 4.95 -17.11
C TRP A 89 -5.89 5.20 -15.67
N LEU A 90 -5.18 4.27 -15.06
CA LEU A 90 -4.62 4.45 -13.70
C LEU A 90 -3.71 5.68 -13.65
N VAL A 91 -2.82 5.85 -14.62
CA VAL A 91 -1.96 7.06 -14.73
C VAL A 91 -2.80 8.31 -14.86
N GLN A 92 -3.86 8.30 -15.71
CA GLN A 92 -4.77 9.45 -15.89
C GLN A 92 -5.50 9.81 -14.59
N GLN A 93 -5.75 8.81 -13.71
CA GLN A 93 -6.34 9.05 -12.39
C GLN A 93 -5.29 9.41 -11.32
N GLY A 94 -4.00 9.46 -11.68
CA GLY A 94 -2.92 9.87 -10.81
C GLY A 94 -2.38 8.78 -9.89
N PHE A 95 -2.71 7.51 -10.15
CA PHE A 95 -2.11 6.39 -9.42
C PHE A 95 -0.66 6.17 -9.87
N ASP A 96 0.20 5.89 -8.91
CA ASP A 96 1.64 5.74 -9.11
C ASP A 96 2.23 4.45 -8.49
N SER A 97 1.38 3.60 -7.90
CA SER A 97 1.75 2.24 -7.54
C SER A 97 0.63 1.22 -7.73
N MET A 98 1.02 -0.05 -7.83
CA MET A 98 0.12 -1.20 -7.89
C MET A 98 0.71 -2.36 -7.10
N ARG A 99 -0.10 -2.98 -6.24
CA ARG A 99 0.20 -4.26 -5.62
C ARG A 99 -0.37 -5.37 -6.48
N VAL A 100 0.51 -6.17 -7.08
CA VAL A 100 0.16 -7.23 -8.03
C VAL A 100 0.28 -8.58 -7.34
N GLY A 101 -0.85 -9.26 -7.18
CA GLY A 101 -0.90 -10.56 -6.51
C GLY A 101 -0.37 -11.70 -7.37
N ILE A 102 0.46 -12.55 -6.76
CA ILE A 102 0.84 -13.86 -7.26
C ILE A 102 0.32 -14.93 -6.33
N ILE A 103 0.02 -16.11 -6.85
CA ILE A 103 -0.53 -17.23 -6.08
C ILE A 103 0.49 -18.36 -6.04
N TRP A 104 0.86 -18.85 -4.83
CA TRP A 104 1.86 -19.92 -4.68
C TRP A 104 1.54 -21.15 -5.52
N LYS A 105 0.27 -21.56 -5.55
CA LYS A 105 -0.22 -22.68 -6.39
C LYS A 105 0.10 -22.49 -7.87
N ALA A 106 0.02 -21.26 -8.37
CA ALA A 106 0.32 -20.96 -9.76
C ALA A 106 1.81 -20.91 -10.04
N VAL A 107 2.63 -20.44 -9.07
CA VAL A 107 4.08 -20.41 -9.18
C VAL A 107 4.70 -21.79 -9.04
N GLU A 108 4.24 -22.63 -8.10
CA GLU A 108 4.79 -23.94 -7.79
C GLU A 108 3.68 -25.02 -7.81
N PRO A 109 3.14 -25.37 -8.99
CA PRO A 109 2.03 -26.32 -9.11
C PRO A 109 2.40 -27.74 -8.62
N LYS A 110 3.66 -28.12 -8.68
CA LYS A 110 4.21 -29.35 -8.11
C LYS A 110 5.45 -29.05 -7.27
N PRO A 111 5.74 -29.89 -6.24
CA PRO A 111 6.85 -29.63 -5.32
C PRO A 111 8.18 -29.46 -6.04
N GLY A 112 8.76 -28.26 -6.03
CA GLY A 112 10.03 -27.89 -6.66
C GLY A 112 9.98 -27.74 -8.19
N GLU A 113 8.80 -27.75 -8.81
CA GLU A 113 8.59 -27.45 -10.22
C GLU A 113 7.91 -26.09 -10.35
N TYR A 114 8.63 -25.07 -10.85
CA TYR A 114 8.12 -23.72 -10.99
C TYR A 114 7.55 -23.47 -12.38
N ASN A 115 6.50 -22.66 -12.45
CA ASN A 115 5.80 -22.30 -13.68
C ASN A 115 6.31 -20.95 -14.21
N ASP A 116 7.34 -20.99 -15.06
CA ASP A 116 7.91 -19.79 -15.65
C ASP A 116 6.95 -19.09 -16.62
N GLU A 117 6.02 -19.81 -17.28
CA GLU A 117 5.01 -19.21 -18.14
C GLU A 117 4.04 -18.32 -17.35
N TYR A 118 3.66 -18.75 -16.15
CA TYR A 118 2.90 -17.93 -15.21
C TYR A 118 3.67 -16.67 -14.82
N LEU A 119 4.95 -16.81 -14.43
CA LEU A 119 5.78 -15.66 -14.03
C LEU A 119 6.06 -14.73 -15.22
N ASP A 120 6.10 -15.24 -16.46
CA ASP A 120 6.19 -14.41 -17.67
C ASP A 120 4.93 -13.55 -17.87
N SER A 121 3.73 -14.06 -17.54
CA SER A 121 2.50 -13.27 -17.54
C SER A 121 2.53 -12.17 -16.48
N ILE A 122 2.97 -12.49 -15.26
CA ILE A 122 3.17 -11.50 -14.21
C ILE A 122 4.18 -10.44 -14.64
N ALA A 123 5.32 -10.84 -15.23
CA ALA A 123 6.33 -9.92 -15.74
C ALA A 123 5.78 -8.97 -16.82
N ARG A 124 4.88 -9.44 -17.70
CA ARG A 124 4.20 -8.57 -18.67
C ARG A 124 3.32 -7.53 -17.97
N THR A 125 2.55 -7.93 -16.95
CA THR A 125 1.75 -6.98 -16.14
C THR A 125 2.64 -5.95 -15.45
N ILE A 126 3.76 -6.37 -14.86
CA ILE A 126 4.75 -5.47 -14.24
C ILE A 126 5.29 -4.48 -15.27
N SER A 127 5.76 -4.97 -16.44
CA SER A 127 6.28 -4.09 -17.51
C SER A 127 5.24 -3.06 -17.96
N MET A 128 4.01 -3.51 -18.18
CA MET A 128 2.88 -2.66 -18.57
C MET A 128 2.69 -1.47 -17.62
N LEU A 129 2.81 -1.72 -16.32
CA LEU A 129 2.67 -0.70 -15.26
C LEU A 129 3.92 0.18 -15.16
N THR A 130 5.11 -0.42 -15.11
CA THR A 130 6.34 0.32 -14.86
C THR A 130 6.80 1.18 -16.03
N GLU A 131 6.52 0.78 -17.28
CA GLU A 131 6.70 1.61 -18.47
C GLU A 131 5.87 2.90 -18.44
N ARG A 132 4.80 2.92 -17.65
CA ARG A 132 3.90 4.07 -17.42
C ARG A 132 4.21 4.84 -16.13
N GLY A 133 5.27 4.47 -15.44
CA GLY A 133 5.69 5.15 -14.21
C GLY A 133 4.95 4.70 -12.96
N ILE A 134 4.21 3.59 -13.00
CA ILE A 134 3.55 2.97 -11.85
C ILE A 134 4.52 1.97 -11.22
N ALA A 135 4.89 2.20 -9.96
CA ALA A 135 5.73 1.27 -9.21
C ALA A 135 4.94 0.02 -8.79
N VAL A 136 5.60 -1.14 -8.75
CA VAL A 136 4.91 -2.41 -8.50
C VAL A 136 5.45 -3.11 -7.25
N LEU A 137 4.54 -3.45 -6.33
CA LEU A 137 4.77 -4.38 -5.23
C LEU A 137 4.26 -5.76 -5.64
N VAL A 138 5.13 -6.76 -5.61
CA VAL A 138 4.74 -8.16 -5.88
C VAL A 138 4.31 -8.81 -4.58
N ASP A 139 3.07 -9.27 -4.52
CA ASP A 139 2.44 -9.81 -3.34
C ASP A 139 2.13 -11.31 -3.49
N ALA A 140 2.62 -12.14 -2.58
CA ALA A 140 2.12 -13.51 -2.50
C ALA A 140 0.77 -13.53 -1.77
N HIS A 141 -0.27 -13.38 -2.57
CA HIS A 141 -1.62 -13.24 -2.06
C HIS A 141 -2.18 -14.56 -1.55
N GLN A 142 -2.78 -14.50 -0.40
CA GLN A 142 -3.51 -15.61 0.21
C GLN A 142 -4.77 -15.11 0.90
N ASP A 143 -5.86 -15.87 0.71
CA ASP A 143 -7.03 -15.85 1.58
C ASP A 143 -7.42 -17.28 1.89
N MET A 144 -7.56 -17.58 3.18
CA MET A 144 -7.99 -18.90 3.65
C MET A 144 -7.22 -20.09 3.06
N TYR A 145 -5.93 -19.89 2.73
CA TYR A 145 -4.93 -20.90 2.45
C TYR A 145 -5.08 -21.71 1.15
N ASN A 146 -6.29 -22.14 0.76
CA ASN A 146 -6.51 -23.00 -0.43
C ASN A 146 -7.99 -23.11 -0.77
N GLU A 147 -8.34 -23.46 -2.02
CA GLU A 147 -9.73 -23.65 -2.50
C GLU A 147 -10.50 -24.74 -1.75
N LYS A 148 -9.82 -25.70 -1.12
CA LYS A 148 -10.42 -26.67 -0.20
C LYS A 148 -11.23 -25.99 0.90
N PHE A 149 -10.79 -24.77 1.31
CA PHE A 149 -11.35 -23.97 2.38
C PHE A 149 -12.09 -22.73 1.88
N GLU A 150 -12.40 -22.66 0.56
CA GLU A 150 -13.03 -21.53 -0.13
C GLU A 150 -12.13 -20.30 -0.26
N GLY A 151 -10.82 -20.50 -0.29
CA GLY A 151 -9.79 -19.47 -0.47
C GLY A 151 -8.88 -19.76 -1.66
N GLU A 152 -7.73 -19.12 -1.71
CA GLU A 152 -6.65 -19.36 -2.67
C GLU A 152 -5.28 -19.14 -2.00
N PHE A 153 -4.23 -19.70 -2.54
CA PHE A 153 -2.82 -19.53 -2.21
C PHE A 153 -2.01 -20.81 -2.39
N ALA A 154 -2.09 -21.73 -1.40
CA ALA A 154 -1.20 -22.88 -1.35
C ALA A 154 -1.59 -23.93 -2.41
N PRO A 155 -0.62 -24.58 -3.06
CA PRO A 155 -0.90 -25.71 -3.92
C PRO A 155 -1.44 -26.90 -3.11
N ASP A 156 -2.24 -27.75 -3.75
CA ASP A 156 -2.95 -28.85 -3.09
C ASP A 156 -2.00 -29.80 -2.33
N TRP A 157 -0.77 -29.97 -2.85
CA TRP A 157 0.26 -30.79 -2.19
C TRP A 157 0.79 -30.19 -0.87
N ALA A 158 0.61 -28.85 -0.69
CA ALA A 158 1.01 -28.17 0.54
C ALA A 158 -0.12 -28.08 1.58
N VAL A 159 -1.32 -28.58 1.25
CA VAL A 159 -2.46 -28.61 2.16
C VAL A 159 -2.33 -29.83 3.08
N ILE A 160 -1.66 -29.67 4.22
CA ILE A 160 -1.50 -30.71 5.24
C ILE A 160 -2.43 -30.38 6.41
N ASP A 161 -3.60 -31.00 6.42
CA ASP A 161 -4.62 -30.84 7.47
C ASP A 161 -4.75 -32.06 8.38
N ASP A 162 -3.84 -33.05 8.26
CA ASP A 162 -3.81 -34.31 9.03
C ASP A 162 -5.15 -35.10 8.96
N GLY A 163 -5.93 -34.90 7.91
CA GLY A 163 -7.23 -35.54 7.74
C GLY A 163 -8.35 -34.91 8.60
N VAL A 164 -8.10 -33.77 9.19
CA VAL A 164 -9.13 -33.00 9.94
C VAL A 164 -10.21 -32.53 8.96
N PRO A 165 -11.50 -32.83 9.20
CA PRO A 165 -12.54 -32.50 8.25
C PRO A 165 -12.85 -31.00 8.20
N SER A 166 -13.01 -30.49 6.98
CA SER A 166 -13.50 -29.12 6.71
C SER A 166 -15.05 -29.15 6.62
N LEU A 167 -15.71 -29.29 7.76
CA LEU A 167 -17.18 -29.44 7.80
C LEU A 167 -17.94 -28.12 7.73
N LEU A 168 -17.36 -27.05 8.28
CA LEU A 168 -17.97 -25.71 8.24
C LEU A 168 -17.31 -24.92 7.11
N LYS A 169 -18.13 -24.54 6.16
CA LYS A 169 -17.81 -23.62 5.08
C LYS A 169 -18.78 -22.47 5.17
N VAL A 170 -18.34 -21.41 5.80
CA VAL A 170 -19.13 -20.22 6.14
C VAL A 170 -18.63 -18.96 5.43
N GLY A 171 -17.66 -19.15 4.52
CA GLY A 171 -17.07 -18.09 3.71
C GLY A 171 -16.04 -17.24 4.45
N PHE A 172 -15.49 -16.28 3.71
CA PHE A 172 -14.52 -15.31 4.20
C PHE A 172 -15.19 -14.25 5.09
N PRO A 173 -14.56 -13.79 6.18
CA PRO A 173 -13.35 -14.34 6.81
C PRO A 173 -13.66 -15.42 7.89
N ALA A 174 -14.93 -15.79 8.07
CA ALA A 174 -15.36 -16.63 9.19
C ALA A 174 -14.73 -18.02 9.18
N ASN A 175 -14.40 -18.57 8.01
CA ASN A 175 -13.68 -19.84 7.90
C ASN A 175 -12.35 -19.86 8.64
N GLN A 176 -11.62 -18.73 8.69
CA GLN A 176 -10.34 -18.63 9.40
C GLN A 176 -10.45 -19.00 10.89
N ALA A 177 -11.58 -18.66 11.51
CA ALA A 177 -11.82 -18.92 12.92
C ALA A 177 -12.63 -20.20 13.20
N LEU A 178 -13.43 -20.68 12.25
CA LEU A 178 -14.42 -21.73 12.47
C LEU A 178 -14.15 -23.03 11.71
N ASN A 179 -13.34 -23.01 10.65
CA ASN A 179 -13.00 -24.19 9.88
C ASN A 179 -11.75 -24.87 10.48
N ILE A 180 -11.96 -25.97 11.22
CA ILE A 180 -10.89 -26.66 11.94
C ILE A 180 -9.84 -27.28 11.00
N GLY A 181 -10.22 -27.67 9.78
CA GLY A 181 -9.30 -28.16 8.76
C GLY A 181 -8.37 -27.06 8.26
N LEU A 182 -8.90 -25.86 8.05
CA LEU A 182 -8.14 -24.67 7.70
C LEU A 182 -7.16 -24.26 8.81
N ILE A 183 -7.66 -24.19 10.04
CA ILE A 183 -6.82 -23.90 11.23
C ILE A 183 -5.65 -24.89 11.30
N ARG A 184 -5.92 -26.19 11.06
CA ARG A 184 -4.88 -27.22 11.10
C ARG A 184 -3.87 -27.07 9.96
N ALA A 185 -4.30 -26.66 8.76
CA ALA A 185 -3.41 -26.41 7.65
C ALA A 185 -2.46 -25.24 7.95
N TYR A 186 -2.96 -24.13 8.52
CA TYR A 186 -2.13 -23.02 8.98
C TYR A 186 -1.15 -23.45 10.08
N ASP A 187 -1.60 -24.21 11.07
CA ASP A 187 -0.72 -24.71 12.12
C ASP A 187 0.45 -25.52 11.53
N ASN A 188 0.17 -26.37 10.56
CA ASN A 188 1.19 -27.18 9.91
C ASN A 188 2.15 -26.35 9.06
N PHE A 189 1.66 -25.33 8.35
CA PHE A 189 2.48 -24.40 7.59
C PHE A 189 3.41 -23.58 8.51
N LEU A 190 2.85 -22.97 9.57
CA LEU A 190 3.62 -22.20 10.54
C LEU A 190 4.59 -23.04 11.36
N ASN A 191 4.32 -24.33 11.57
CA ASN A 191 5.25 -25.26 12.20
C ASN A 191 6.24 -25.89 11.22
N ASN A 192 6.27 -25.41 9.98
CA ASN A 192 7.17 -25.89 8.95
C ASN A 192 7.09 -27.42 8.76
N ARG A 193 5.90 -27.97 8.77
CA ARG A 193 5.64 -29.38 8.59
C ARG A 193 6.30 -29.90 7.32
N GLU A 194 6.97 -31.07 7.40
CA GLU A 194 7.50 -31.73 6.22
C GLU A 194 6.38 -32.10 5.24
N GLY A 195 6.55 -31.62 4.01
CA GLY A 195 5.71 -31.92 2.86
C GLY A 195 6.31 -33.01 1.97
N PRO A 196 5.89 -33.09 0.69
CA PRO A 196 6.43 -34.05 -0.26
C PRO A 196 7.96 -33.95 -0.39
N GLY A 197 8.61 -35.12 -0.37
CA GLY A 197 10.07 -35.21 -0.45
C GLY A 197 10.80 -34.91 0.86
N GLY A 198 10.08 -34.81 2.01
CA GLY A 198 10.69 -34.56 3.32
C GLY A 198 11.22 -33.12 3.50
N VAL A 199 10.74 -32.16 2.68
CA VAL A 199 11.10 -30.74 2.76
C VAL A 199 9.99 -30.00 3.49
N GLY A 200 10.33 -29.11 4.42
CA GLY A 200 9.37 -28.33 5.16
C GLY A 200 8.57 -27.37 4.26
N LEU A 201 7.33 -27.09 4.63
CA LEU A 201 6.44 -26.22 3.84
C LEU A 201 6.99 -24.80 3.74
N GLN A 202 7.58 -24.26 4.81
CA GLN A 202 8.18 -22.92 4.77
C GLN A 202 9.46 -22.89 3.92
N GLU A 203 10.26 -23.96 3.89
CA GLU A 203 11.42 -24.06 3.01
C GLU A 203 11.00 -24.09 1.55
N ARG A 204 9.90 -24.79 1.20
CA ARG A 204 9.34 -24.76 -0.14
C ARG A 204 8.87 -23.37 -0.52
N TYR A 205 8.11 -22.74 0.37
CA TYR A 205 7.60 -21.39 0.18
C TYR A 205 8.74 -20.36 0.02
N ALA A 206 9.74 -20.41 0.87
CA ALA A 206 10.93 -19.57 0.73
C ALA A 206 11.69 -19.81 -0.58
N ALA A 207 11.85 -21.06 -1.00
CA ALA A 207 12.48 -21.40 -2.28
C ALA A 207 11.66 -20.89 -3.48
N MET A 208 10.33 -20.90 -3.39
CA MET A 208 9.44 -20.26 -4.37
C MET A 208 9.76 -18.77 -4.50
N TRP A 209 9.88 -18.03 -3.38
CA TRP A 209 10.27 -16.64 -3.39
C TRP A 209 11.65 -16.39 -4.02
N GLY A 210 12.63 -17.26 -3.76
CA GLY A 210 13.93 -17.18 -4.44
C GLY A 210 13.81 -17.35 -5.95
N HIS A 211 12.88 -18.19 -6.43
CA HIS A 211 12.62 -18.34 -7.86
C HIS A 211 11.93 -17.10 -8.45
N VAL A 212 10.94 -16.54 -7.75
CA VAL A 212 10.25 -15.29 -8.13
C VAL A 212 11.25 -14.14 -8.23
N ALA A 213 12.07 -13.92 -7.18
CA ALA A 213 13.06 -12.85 -7.15
C ALA A 213 14.10 -13.00 -8.26
N LYS A 214 14.57 -14.22 -8.54
CA LYS A 214 15.47 -14.50 -9.68
C LYS A 214 14.83 -14.13 -11.03
N ARG A 215 13.50 -14.30 -11.17
CA ARG A 215 12.80 -14.06 -12.45
C ARG A 215 12.43 -12.61 -12.67
N LEU A 216 12.12 -11.88 -11.58
CA LEU A 216 11.57 -10.54 -11.63
C LEU A 216 12.54 -9.44 -11.15
N GLY A 217 13.63 -9.79 -10.44
CA GLY A 217 14.49 -8.81 -9.74
C GLY A 217 15.17 -7.78 -10.63
N ASP A 218 15.46 -8.12 -11.90
CA ASP A 218 16.03 -7.18 -12.86
C ASP A 218 15.00 -6.19 -13.47
N MET A 219 13.72 -6.30 -13.11
CA MET A 219 12.68 -5.44 -13.66
C MET A 219 12.70 -4.06 -13.01
N PRO A 220 12.70 -2.98 -13.80
CA PRO A 220 12.69 -1.64 -13.23
C PRO A 220 11.36 -1.34 -12.54
N GLY A 221 11.40 -0.56 -11.46
CA GLY A 221 10.20 -0.04 -10.82
C GLY A 221 9.54 -0.98 -9.82
N LEU A 222 10.19 -2.06 -9.41
CA LEU A 222 9.73 -2.86 -8.30
C LEU A 222 9.85 -2.06 -6.99
N MET A 223 8.78 -2.07 -6.21
CA MET A 223 8.76 -1.60 -4.81
C MET A 223 9.22 -2.70 -3.84
N GLY A 224 9.35 -3.93 -4.32
CA GLY A 224 9.77 -5.08 -3.54
C GLY A 224 8.80 -6.26 -3.60
N TYR A 225 8.94 -7.13 -2.59
CA TYR A 225 8.22 -8.39 -2.50
C TYR A 225 7.51 -8.47 -1.14
N ASP A 226 6.19 -8.58 -1.18
CA ASP A 226 5.33 -8.76 -0.01
C ASP A 226 5.19 -10.25 0.29
N ILE A 227 5.88 -10.68 1.36
CA ILE A 227 6.15 -12.11 1.58
C ILE A 227 4.86 -12.92 1.65
N ILE A 228 3.84 -12.43 2.34
CA ILE A 228 2.56 -13.15 2.47
C ILE A 228 1.45 -12.19 2.89
N ASN A 229 0.38 -12.16 2.13
CA ASN A 229 -0.84 -11.41 2.46
C ASN A 229 -1.48 -11.95 3.73
N GLU A 230 -1.85 -11.08 4.67
CA GLU A 230 -2.70 -11.34 5.84
C GLU A 230 -2.46 -12.69 6.54
N PRO A 231 -1.25 -13.00 6.99
CA PRO A 231 -0.99 -14.29 7.60
C PRO A 231 -1.91 -14.54 8.80
N TRP A 232 -2.37 -15.79 8.95
CA TRP A 232 -3.28 -16.20 10.02
C TRP A 232 -2.54 -17.09 11.03
N PRO A 233 -2.68 -16.87 12.34
CA PRO A 233 -1.90 -17.61 13.35
C PRO A 233 -2.44 -19.03 13.68
N GLY A 234 -3.31 -19.59 12.83
CA GLY A 234 -3.87 -20.91 13.05
C GLY A 234 -4.61 -21.00 14.40
N SER A 235 -4.35 -22.08 15.14
CA SER A 235 -4.98 -22.32 16.44
C SER A 235 -4.60 -21.32 17.55
N ALA A 236 -3.60 -20.47 17.31
CA ALA A 236 -3.21 -19.42 18.26
C ALA A 236 -4.11 -18.17 18.20
N TYR A 237 -5.01 -18.05 17.22
CA TYR A 237 -5.83 -16.84 17.03
C TYR A 237 -6.60 -16.38 18.28
N PRO A 238 -7.18 -17.27 19.12
CA PRO A 238 -7.87 -16.82 20.34
C PRO A 238 -6.91 -16.16 21.34
N LEU A 239 -5.67 -16.64 21.42
CA LEU A 239 -4.65 -16.05 22.29
C LEU A 239 -4.32 -14.63 21.82
N CYS A 240 -4.13 -14.42 20.52
CA CYS A 240 -3.84 -13.09 19.95
C CYS A 240 -4.92 -12.06 20.35
N TYR A 241 -6.20 -12.42 20.31
CA TYR A 241 -7.29 -11.55 20.74
C TYR A 241 -7.34 -11.34 22.25
N LEU A 242 -7.23 -12.42 23.02
CA LEU A 242 -7.31 -12.36 24.49
C LEU A 242 -6.12 -11.63 25.12
N ALA A 243 -4.96 -11.71 24.53
CA ALA A 243 -3.75 -11.04 24.96
C ALA A 243 -3.50 -9.69 24.24
N LEU A 244 -4.53 -9.13 23.59
CA LEU A 244 -4.51 -7.80 22.96
C LEU A 244 -3.38 -7.63 21.91
N GLY A 245 -3.13 -8.67 21.12
CA GLY A 245 -2.13 -8.69 20.05
C GLY A 245 -0.91 -9.57 20.36
N ASP A 246 -0.67 -9.96 21.60
CA ASP A 246 0.39 -10.93 21.91
C ASP A 246 -0.03 -12.32 21.47
N CYS A 247 0.54 -12.81 20.36
CA CYS A 247 0.28 -14.11 19.79
C CYS A 247 1.18 -15.22 20.39
N GLY A 248 1.98 -14.91 21.41
CA GLY A 248 2.91 -15.84 22.01
C GLY A 248 3.86 -16.50 20.99
N PRO A 249 4.07 -17.81 21.04
CA PRO A 249 5.00 -18.51 20.12
C PRO A 249 4.60 -18.43 18.63
N ALA A 250 3.36 -18.10 18.31
CA ALA A 250 2.95 -17.94 16.91
C ALA A 250 3.64 -16.75 16.24
N LYS A 251 3.94 -15.68 16.99
CA LYS A 251 4.73 -14.55 16.48
C LYS A 251 6.09 -15.00 15.96
N GLU A 252 6.83 -15.76 16.76
CA GLU A 252 8.18 -16.25 16.39
C GLU A 252 8.14 -17.07 15.10
N LYS A 253 7.09 -17.87 14.90
CA LYS A 253 6.92 -18.69 13.68
C LYS A 253 6.67 -17.85 12.43
N LEU A 254 5.94 -16.74 12.56
CA LEU A 254 5.76 -15.79 11.46
C LEU A 254 7.07 -15.07 11.14
N ASP A 255 7.78 -14.62 12.17
CA ASP A 255 9.08 -13.96 12.00
C ASP A 255 10.10 -14.91 11.34
N GLU A 256 10.09 -16.23 11.71
CA GLU A 256 10.91 -17.25 11.04
C GLU A 256 10.54 -17.45 9.56
N LEU A 257 9.25 -17.44 9.24
CA LEU A 257 8.78 -17.51 7.85
C LEU A 257 9.27 -16.32 7.04
N HIS A 258 9.11 -15.10 7.57
CA HIS A 258 9.60 -13.89 6.94
C HIS A 258 11.12 -13.94 6.73
N GLN A 259 11.88 -14.37 7.71
CA GLN A 259 13.33 -14.49 7.61
C GLN A 259 13.78 -15.50 6.55
N LYS A 260 13.10 -16.67 6.46
CA LYS A 260 13.42 -17.66 5.43
C LYS A 260 13.15 -17.16 4.02
N ALA A 261 12.01 -16.51 3.81
CA ALA A 261 11.67 -15.91 2.52
C ALA A 261 12.63 -14.76 2.16
N ALA A 262 12.89 -13.86 3.10
CA ALA A 262 13.83 -12.74 2.92
C ALA A 262 15.22 -13.22 2.48
N ASN A 263 15.76 -14.25 3.14
CA ASN A 263 17.06 -14.83 2.77
C ASN A 263 17.11 -15.32 1.34
N GLN A 264 16.02 -15.91 0.85
CA GLN A 264 15.92 -16.41 -0.54
C GLN A 264 15.74 -15.26 -1.55
N ILE A 265 14.99 -14.23 -1.18
CA ILE A 265 14.79 -13.03 -2.02
C ILE A 265 16.13 -12.32 -2.21
N VAL A 266 16.81 -11.94 -1.12
CA VAL A 266 18.05 -11.12 -1.19
C VAL A 266 19.23 -11.90 -1.76
N ASP A 267 19.22 -13.23 -1.76
CA ASP A 267 20.21 -14.05 -2.47
C ASP A 267 20.11 -13.90 -4.00
N LYS A 268 18.93 -13.55 -4.51
CA LYS A 268 18.64 -13.41 -5.96
C LYS A 268 18.48 -11.97 -6.41
N ASP A 269 17.99 -11.10 -5.53
CA ASP A 269 17.80 -9.67 -5.72
C ASP A 269 18.39 -8.92 -4.50
N PRO A 270 19.72 -8.63 -4.52
CA PRO A 270 20.42 -8.10 -3.35
C PRO A 270 20.01 -6.69 -2.92
N ASP A 271 19.34 -5.95 -3.78
CA ASP A 271 18.87 -4.58 -3.52
C ASP A 271 17.36 -4.53 -3.25
N ALA A 272 16.71 -5.69 -3.12
CA ALA A 272 15.27 -5.81 -2.91
C ALA A 272 14.80 -5.10 -1.64
N ILE A 273 13.59 -4.52 -1.68
CA ILE A 273 12.85 -4.16 -0.48
C ILE A 273 11.96 -5.36 -0.12
N VAL A 274 12.19 -5.93 1.05
CA VAL A 274 11.41 -7.07 1.54
C VAL A 274 10.29 -6.56 2.43
N HIS A 275 9.04 -6.77 1.99
CA HIS A 275 7.86 -6.41 2.76
C HIS A 275 7.44 -7.57 3.66
N TYR A 276 7.11 -7.27 4.90
CA TYR A 276 6.60 -8.21 5.88
C TYR A 276 5.30 -7.72 6.49
N GLU A 277 4.35 -8.63 6.66
CA GLU A 277 3.04 -8.30 7.21
C GLU A 277 2.85 -8.83 8.65
N PRO A 278 2.09 -8.12 9.48
CA PRO A 278 1.61 -8.64 10.76
C PRO A 278 0.52 -9.70 10.54
N TYR A 279 0.19 -10.47 11.56
CA TYR A 279 -1.04 -11.26 11.54
C TYR A 279 -2.27 -10.38 11.32
N SER A 280 -3.26 -10.85 10.55
CA SER A 280 -4.43 -10.09 10.10
C SER A 280 -5.30 -9.50 11.22
N MET A 281 -5.14 -9.90 12.50
CA MET A 281 -5.72 -9.20 13.66
C MET A 281 -5.29 -7.74 13.75
N TRP A 282 -4.16 -7.39 13.16
CA TRP A 282 -3.67 -6.01 13.05
C TRP A 282 -4.72 -5.09 12.45
N ASN A 283 -5.47 -5.55 11.45
CA ASN A 283 -6.50 -4.78 10.75
C ASN A 283 -7.59 -4.23 11.68
N THR A 284 -7.68 -4.79 12.88
CA THR A 284 -8.64 -4.40 13.93
C THR A 284 -8.03 -3.53 15.04
N GLY A 285 -6.81 -3.03 14.84
CA GLY A 285 -6.09 -2.18 15.81
C GLY A 285 -5.31 -2.96 16.88
N LEU A 286 -5.16 -4.29 16.72
CA LEU A 286 -4.32 -5.11 17.61
C LEU A 286 -2.88 -5.11 17.11
N ASN A 287 -1.94 -4.68 17.95
CA ASN A 287 -0.51 -4.74 17.61
C ASN A 287 0.05 -6.14 17.85
N THR A 288 0.27 -6.89 16.75
CA THR A 288 0.91 -8.22 16.82
C THR A 288 2.43 -8.16 16.80
N ASN A 289 2.99 -6.94 16.74
CA ASN A 289 4.41 -6.61 16.89
C ASN A 289 5.36 -7.47 16.02
N PRO A 290 5.17 -7.52 14.69
CA PRO A 290 6.03 -8.32 13.81
C PRO A 290 7.47 -7.79 13.85
N ALA A 291 8.45 -8.69 13.74
CA ALA A 291 9.84 -8.31 13.56
C ALA A 291 10.17 -8.17 12.06
N ALA A 292 10.95 -7.15 11.71
CA ALA A 292 11.51 -7.07 10.37
C ALA A 292 12.52 -8.21 10.16
N PRO A 293 12.55 -8.84 8.99
CA PRO A 293 13.61 -9.78 8.67
C PRO A 293 14.97 -9.07 8.61
N GLU A 294 16.01 -9.76 9.01
CA GLU A 294 17.39 -9.28 8.85
C GLU A 294 17.79 -9.41 7.38
N VAL A 295 18.23 -8.32 6.79
CA VAL A 295 18.69 -8.23 5.39
C VAL A 295 20.04 -7.53 5.29
N PRO A 296 20.82 -7.73 4.20
CA PRO A 296 22.05 -6.98 3.95
C PRO A 296 21.78 -5.47 3.86
N GLU A 297 22.83 -4.64 4.10
CA GLU A 297 22.73 -3.17 4.02
C GLU A 297 22.29 -2.64 2.63
N THR A 298 22.47 -3.44 1.58
CA THR A 298 22.02 -3.08 0.21
C THR A 298 20.54 -3.25 0.02
N ALA A 299 19.91 -4.13 0.78
CA ALA A 299 18.47 -4.40 0.75
C ALA A 299 17.72 -3.51 1.75
N GLY A 300 16.42 -3.37 1.54
CA GLY A 300 15.52 -2.66 2.45
C GLY A 300 14.48 -3.58 3.08
N THR A 301 13.82 -3.08 4.13
CA THR A 301 12.63 -3.71 4.70
C THR A 301 11.46 -2.74 4.75
N ALA A 302 10.25 -3.25 4.58
CA ALA A 302 9.04 -2.45 4.71
C ALA A 302 7.96 -3.20 5.48
N LEU A 303 7.31 -2.53 6.43
CA LEU A 303 6.10 -3.02 7.05
C LEU A 303 4.93 -2.75 6.10
N SER A 304 4.40 -3.79 5.48
CA SER A 304 3.11 -3.78 4.79
C SER A 304 2.01 -4.12 5.79
N TRP A 305 0.90 -3.40 5.74
CA TRP A 305 -0.18 -3.60 6.69
C TRP A 305 -1.51 -3.11 6.13
N HIS A 306 -2.60 -3.61 6.70
CA HIS A 306 -3.96 -3.32 6.26
C HIS A 306 -4.77 -2.64 7.36
N VAL A 307 -5.83 -1.95 6.94
CA VAL A 307 -6.84 -1.40 7.83
C VAL A 307 -8.23 -1.58 7.25
N TYR A 308 -9.05 -2.28 8.00
CA TYR A 308 -10.47 -2.46 7.68
C TYR A 308 -11.28 -2.17 8.93
N CYS A 309 -12.04 -1.08 8.89
CA CYS A 309 -12.87 -0.68 10.02
C CYS A 309 -13.85 -1.78 10.41
N THR A 310 -13.64 -2.41 11.56
CA THR A 310 -14.46 -3.53 12.05
C THR A 310 -15.94 -3.17 12.16
N THR A 311 -16.28 -1.94 12.58
CA THR A 311 -17.66 -1.49 12.68
C THR A 311 -18.30 -1.27 11.32
N ASN A 312 -17.54 -0.82 10.32
CA ASN A 312 -18.03 -0.74 8.95
C ASN A 312 -18.26 -2.15 8.38
N ALA A 313 -17.30 -3.05 8.53
CA ALA A 313 -17.40 -4.41 8.03
C ALA A 313 -18.57 -5.22 8.66
N LEU A 314 -18.86 -5.01 9.94
CA LEU A 314 -19.90 -5.75 10.66
C LEU A 314 -21.28 -5.09 10.63
N PHE A 315 -21.34 -3.77 10.62
CA PHE A 315 -22.57 -3.00 10.85
C PHE A 315 -22.85 -1.95 9.78
N ASN A 316 -21.99 -1.87 8.76
CA ASN A 316 -22.07 -0.89 7.68
C ASN A 316 -22.21 0.56 8.24
N THR A 317 -21.34 0.91 9.18
CA THR A 317 -21.28 2.24 9.81
C THR A 317 -19.86 2.67 10.09
N TYR A 318 -19.56 3.94 9.83
CA TYR A 318 -18.26 4.54 10.13
C TYR A 318 -18.04 4.79 11.63
N THR A 319 -19.10 4.69 12.45
CA THR A 319 -19.03 5.00 13.88
C THR A 319 -17.99 4.15 14.61
N GLY A 320 -16.97 4.79 15.17
CA GLY A 320 -15.88 4.13 15.89
C GLY A 320 -14.67 3.79 15.04
N CYS A 321 -14.73 3.92 13.71
CA CYS A 321 -13.61 3.70 12.82
C CYS A 321 -12.40 4.57 13.16
N ASP A 322 -12.59 5.87 13.41
CA ASP A 322 -11.51 6.79 13.80
C ASP A 322 -10.62 6.25 14.92
N PHE A 323 -11.23 5.54 15.88
CA PHE A 323 -10.50 5.00 17.02
C PHE A 323 -9.69 3.76 16.64
N PHE A 324 -10.29 2.79 15.93
CA PHE A 324 -9.61 1.54 15.59
C PHE A 324 -8.59 1.75 14.49
N ASP A 325 -8.98 2.48 13.44
CA ASP A 325 -8.09 2.82 12.32
C ASP A 325 -6.91 3.67 12.81
N GLY A 326 -7.18 4.70 13.64
CA GLY A 326 -6.13 5.52 14.25
C GLY A 326 -5.12 4.68 15.02
N ARG A 327 -5.57 3.69 15.81
CA ARG A 327 -4.65 2.76 16.50
C ARG A 327 -3.82 1.93 15.55
N THR A 328 -4.41 1.50 14.42
CA THR A 328 -3.66 0.73 13.42
C THR A 328 -2.52 1.57 12.83
N PHE A 329 -2.78 2.84 12.52
CA PHE A 329 -1.75 3.79 12.07
C PHE A 329 -0.69 4.07 13.14
N ASP A 330 -1.08 4.28 14.40
CA ASP A 330 -0.15 4.47 15.52
C ASP A 330 0.75 3.23 15.71
N ASN A 331 0.18 2.02 15.61
CA ASN A 331 0.92 0.76 15.66
C ASN A 331 1.95 0.68 14.53
N ALA A 332 1.55 1.05 13.29
CA ALA A 332 2.44 1.03 12.15
C ALA A 332 3.63 1.99 12.33
N GLU A 333 3.40 3.17 12.86
CA GLU A 333 4.46 4.12 13.18
C GLU A 333 5.42 3.58 14.26
N ILE A 334 4.88 3.00 15.32
CA ILE A 334 5.68 2.41 16.41
C ILE A 334 6.54 1.27 15.90
N VAL A 335 5.94 0.31 15.16
CA VAL A 335 6.63 -0.91 14.71
C VAL A 335 7.63 -0.58 13.61
N SER A 336 7.26 0.20 12.58
CA SER A 336 8.18 0.55 11.49
C SER A 336 9.37 1.37 11.99
N SER A 337 9.13 2.33 12.90
CA SER A 337 10.21 3.11 13.51
C SER A 337 11.10 2.25 14.40
N GLY A 338 10.51 1.33 15.19
CA GLY A 338 11.26 0.40 16.04
C GLY A 338 12.13 -0.57 15.25
N ASN A 339 11.67 -1.01 14.09
CA ASN A 339 12.35 -1.92 13.20
C ASN A 339 13.29 -1.20 12.19
N GLY A 340 13.21 0.13 12.06
CA GLY A 340 13.94 0.88 11.04
C GLY A 340 13.45 0.60 9.61
N SER A 341 12.21 0.16 9.44
CA SER A 341 11.61 -0.23 8.17
C SER A 341 10.81 0.91 7.53
N ALA A 342 10.69 0.92 6.21
CA ALA A 342 9.66 1.70 5.54
C ALA A 342 8.26 1.21 5.95
N THR A 343 7.22 1.98 5.63
CA THR A 343 5.84 1.60 5.97
C THR A 343 4.89 1.91 4.82
N LEU A 344 3.99 0.98 4.53
CA LEU A 344 2.99 1.06 3.47
C LEU A 344 1.65 0.52 3.96
N LEU A 345 0.60 1.31 3.82
CA LEU A 345 -0.76 0.82 3.94
C LEU A 345 -1.10 0.08 2.64
N SER A 346 -0.83 -1.23 2.58
CA SER A 346 -0.92 -2.04 1.37
C SER A 346 -2.35 -2.46 1.02
N GLU A 347 -3.29 -2.38 1.99
CA GLU A 347 -4.72 -2.53 1.71
C GLU A 347 -5.59 -1.71 2.64
N PHE A 348 -6.67 -1.17 2.08
CA PHE A 348 -7.82 -0.61 2.80
C PHE A 348 -9.00 -0.47 1.85
N GLY A 349 -10.18 -0.24 2.38
CA GLY A 349 -11.35 0.10 1.59
C GLY A 349 -12.34 -1.05 1.46
N ALA A 350 -12.41 -1.72 0.31
CA ALA A 350 -13.42 -2.74 -0.03
C ALA A 350 -14.87 -2.27 0.20
N THR A 351 -15.13 -0.96 0.07
CA THR A 351 -16.42 -0.33 0.37
C THR A 351 -16.70 0.86 -0.55
N ASP A 352 -17.97 1.22 -0.69
CA ASP A 352 -18.43 2.48 -1.29
C ASP A 352 -18.70 3.58 -0.24
N ASP A 353 -18.55 3.26 1.06
CA ASP A 353 -18.76 4.22 2.13
C ASP A 353 -17.74 5.35 2.11
N ALA A 354 -18.20 6.55 1.74
CA ALA A 354 -17.34 7.72 1.57
C ALA A 354 -16.67 8.18 2.87
N ASP A 355 -17.33 8.02 4.01
CA ASP A 355 -16.80 8.45 5.30
C ASP A 355 -15.63 7.54 5.72
N THR A 356 -15.78 6.22 5.51
CA THR A 356 -14.72 5.24 5.74
C THR A 356 -13.50 5.54 4.86
N LEU A 357 -13.68 5.73 3.55
CA LEU A 357 -12.58 6.02 2.63
C LEU A 357 -11.87 7.33 2.98
N ASN A 358 -12.63 8.40 3.23
CA ASN A 358 -12.06 9.70 3.62
C ASN A 358 -11.33 9.62 4.96
N GLY A 359 -11.87 8.88 5.94
CA GLY A 359 -11.27 8.69 7.25
C GLY A 359 -9.88 8.06 7.14
N VAL A 360 -9.76 6.92 6.44
CA VAL A 360 -8.49 6.23 6.25
C VAL A 360 -7.48 7.09 5.49
N ILE A 361 -7.90 7.71 4.37
CA ILE A 361 -6.99 8.56 3.57
C ILE A 361 -6.54 9.80 4.37
N SER A 362 -7.40 10.35 5.23
CA SER A 362 -7.01 11.46 6.11
C SER A 362 -5.99 11.04 7.15
N LEU A 363 -6.09 9.80 7.68
CA LEU A 363 -5.08 9.21 8.55
C LEU A 363 -3.76 9.01 7.79
N ALA A 364 -3.80 8.42 6.58
CA ALA A 364 -2.62 8.21 5.75
C ALA A 364 -1.87 9.52 5.47
N ARG A 365 -2.60 10.60 5.17
CA ARG A 365 -2.03 11.96 5.02
C ARG A 365 -1.38 12.47 6.30
N ARG A 366 -2.07 12.33 7.44
CA ARG A 366 -1.58 12.79 8.75
C ARG A 366 -0.29 12.08 9.14
N HIS A 367 -0.20 10.78 8.87
CA HIS A 367 0.97 9.95 9.16
C HIS A 367 2.01 9.94 8.03
N MET A 368 1.77 10.65 6.91
CA MET A 368 2.65 10.63 5.73
C MET A 368 2.97 9.21 5.26
N VAL A 369 1.96 8.38 5.09
CA VAL A 369 2.06 6.99 4.65
C VAL A 369 1.48 6.86 3.24
N GLY A 370 2.23 6.23 2.34
CA GLY A 370 1.71 5.78 1.05
C GLY A 370 0.69 4.65 1.22
N TRP A 371 -0.21 4.50 0.25
CA TRP A 371 -1.27 3.53 0.36
C TRP A 371 -1.67 2.89 -0.96
N GLN A 372 -2.29 1.68 -0.89
CA GLN A 372 -2.86 0.95 -2.01
C GLN A 372 -4.28 0.47 -1.67
N TYR A 373 -5.25 0.90 -2.46
CA TYR A 373 -6.68 0.63 -2.26
C TYR A 373 -7.06 -0.80 -2.67
N TRP A 374 -7.87 -1.49 -1.92
CA TRP A 374 -8.50 -2.76 -2.31
C TRP A 374 -9.89 -2.50 -2.89
N SER A 375 -10.12 -2.66 -4.21
CA SER A 375 -9.18 -3.11 -5.23
C SER A 375 -9.50 -2.47 -6.59
N TYR A 376 -8.68 -2.75 -7.62
CA TYR A 376 -8.92 -2.28 -8.98
C TYR A 376 -10.31 -2.68 -9.49
N CYS A 377 -10.69 -3.94 -9.34
CA CYS A 377 -11.99 -4.48 -9.75
C CYS A 377 -12.56 -5.45 -8.73
N GLY A 378 -13.85 -5.73 -8.84
CA GLY A 378 -14.46 -6.84 -8.11
C GLY A 378 -13.96 -8.20 -8.58
N CYS A 379 -13.58 -8.34 -9.82
CA CYS A 379 -12.91 -9.46 -10.47
C CYS A 379 -13.46 -10.85 -10.11
N ASN A 380 -14.73 -10.91 -9.75
CA ASN A 380 -15.40 -12.13 -9.27
C ASN A 380 -14.71 -12.76 -8.04
N ASP A 381 -14.14 -11.94 -7.17
CA ASP A 381 -13.36 -12.33 -6.00
C ASP A 381 -14.17 -13.26 -5.07
N PRO A 382 -13.71 -14.51 -4.81
CA PRO A 382 -14.42 -15.47 -3.99
C PRO A 382 -14.28 -15.21 -2.49
N THR A 383 -13.34 -14.36 -2.08
CA THR A 383 -12.95 -14.16 -0.68
C THR A 383 -13.30 -12.77 -0.16
N THR A 384 -14.24 -12.08 -0.80
CA THR A 384 -14.76 -10.79 -0.36
C THR A 384 -16.22 -10.89 0.12
N GLN A 385 -16.60 -10.00 1.02
CA GLN A 385 -18.00 -9.87 1.45
C GLN A 385 -18.85 -9.09 0.45
N ASN A 386 -18.24 -8.20 -0.35
CA ASN A 386 -18.97 -7.34 -1.26
C ASN A 386 -18.18 -7.00 -2.53
N GLN A 387 -18.22 -7.91 -3.51
CA GLN A 387 -17.50 -7.76 -4.77
C GLN A 387 -17.82 -6.46 -5.52
N LYS A 388 -19.04 -5.97 -5.46
CA LYS A 388 -19.46 -4.77 -6.20
C LYS A 388 -18.91 -3.49 -5.58
N GLU A 389 -18.80 -3.45 -4.26
CA GLU A 389 -18.36 -2.27 -3.54
C GLU A 389 -16.84 -2.17 -3.44
N GLN A 390 -16.10 -3.28 -3.61
CA GLN A 390 -14.64 -3.22 -3.53
C GLN A 390 -14.00 -2.60 -4.78
N GLY A 391 -14.54 -2.84 -5.98
CA GLY A 391 -13.93 -2.41 -7.24
C GLY A 391 -13.97 -0.90 -7.46
N MET A 392 -12.87 -0.35 -8.02
CA MET A 392 -12.88 0.96 -8.65
C MET A 392 -13.54 0.88 -10.02
N VAL A 393 -13.24 -0.16 -10.78
CA VAL A 393 -13.74 -0.46 -12.12
C VAL A 393 -14.80 -1.54 -12.04
N PHE A 394 -15.92 -1.36 -12.76
CA PHE A 394 -17.05 -2.27 -12.69
C PHE A 394 -16.85 -3.52 -13.55
N ASP A 395 -16.26 -3.37 -14.72
CA ASP A 395 -15.99 -4.48 -15.63
C ASP A 395 -14.60 -4.33 -16.29
N PRO A 396 -13.60 -5.01 -15.77
CA PRO A 396 -12.23 -4.92 -16.27
C PRO A 396 -12.05 -5.63 -17.64
N THR A 397 -13.04 -6.39 -18.11
CA THR A 397 -12.98 -7.03 -19.44
C THR A 397 -13.29 -6.07 -20.58
N VAL A 398 -13.81 -4.89 -20.27
CA VAL A 398 -14.00 -3.80 -21.22
C VAL A 398 -12.72 -2.96 -21.28
N PRO A 399 -12.00 -2.91 -22.42
CA PRO A 399 -10.75 -2.22 -22.50
C PRO A 399 -10.86 -0.74 -22.12
N GLY A 400 -10.09 -0.33 -21.12
CA GLY A 400 -10.05 1.00 -20.55
C GLY A 400 -11.40 1.46 -19.98
N PRO A 401 -11.50 1.87 -18.74
CA PRO A 401 -12.77 2.31 -18.16
C PRO A 401 -13.18 3.68 -18.74
N VAL A 402 -13.75 3.65 -19.94
CA VAL A 402 -14.18 4.83 -20.71
C VAL A 402 -15.69 5.05 -20.51
N GLY A 403 -16.04 6.20 -19.95
CA GLY A 403 -17.44 6.61 -19.74
C GLY A 403 -17.87 6.59 -18.28
N ALA A 404 -19.04 7.22 -18.04
CA ALA A 404 -19.53 7.43 -16.66
C ALA A 404 -19.90 6.14 -15.92
N ASP A 405 -20.22 5.09 -16.68
CA ASP A 405 -20.70 3.81 -16.15
C ASP A 405 -19.60 2.74 -16.10
N ALA A 406 -18.35 3.06 -16.44
CA ALA A 406 -17.25 2.12 -16.48
C ALA A 406 -16.54 1.97 -15.11
N PHE A 407 -16.60 3.01 -14.28
CA PHE A 407 -15.94 3.04 -12.99
C PHE A 407 -16.77 3.81 -11.95
N ASN A 408 -16.51 3.55 -10.67
CA ASN A 408 -17.16 4.26 -9.57
C ASN A 408 -16.61 5.68 -9.42
N ARG A 409 -17.30 6.64 -10.06
CA ARG A 409 -16.86 8.05 -10.10
C ARG A 409 -16.80 8.68 -8.70
N ASP A 410 -17.78 8.40 -7.83
CA ASP A 410 -17.83 9.00 -6.49
C ASP A 410 -16.64 8.52 -5.65
N LYS A 411 -16.35 7.21 -5.68
CA LYS A 411 -15.16 6.62 -5.09
C LYS A 411 -13.89 7.25 -5.65
N MET A 412 -13.79 7.39 -6.98
CA MET A 412 -12.62 7.96 -7.64
C MET A 412 -12.37 9.41 -7.26
N THR A 413 -13.40 10.24 -6.99
CA THR A 413 -13.20 11.59 -6.46
C THR A 413 -12.54 11.62 -5.08
N ILE A 414 -12.63 10.53 -4.32
CA ILE A 414 -11.96 10.37 -3.02
C ILE A 414 -10.54 9.86 -3.21
N LEU A 415 -10.37 8.77 -3.97
CA LEU A 415 -9.08 8.11 -4.16
C LEU A 415 -8.11 8.94 -4.99
N ALA A 416 -8.55 9.54 -6.08
CA ALA A 416 -7.75 10.35 -6.98
C ALA A 416 -7.61 11.82 -6.49
N ALA A 417 -7.23 12.01 -5.23
CA ALA A 417 -6.96 13.33 -4.66
C ALA A 417 -5.50 13.76 -4.94
N PRO A 418 -5.22 15.08 -4.93
CA PRO A 418 -3.84 15.57 -5.05
C PRO A 418 -2.93 15.00 -3.97
N HIS A 419 -1.68 14.73 -4.31
CA HIS A 419 -0.70 14.21 -3.36
C HIS A 419 0.74 14.54 -3.75
N LEU A 420 1.63 14.50 -2.75
CA LEU A 420 3.07 14.46 -2.94
C LEU A 420 3.46 13.08 -3.48
N ARG A 421 4.31 13.02 -4.53
CA ARG A 421 4.82 11.77 -5.08
C ARG A 421 6.29 11.57 -4.77
N ALA A 422 7.15 12.52 -5.14
CA ALA A 422 8.58 12.49 -4.86
C ALA A 422 9.01 13.83 -4.26
N VAL A 423 9.59 13.81 -3.06
CA VAL A 423 9.91 15.02 -2.31
C VAL A 423 11.42 15.13 -2.09
N ALA A 424 12.03 16.15 -2.69
CA ALA A 424 13.42 16.51 -2.43
C ALA A 424 13.53 17.16 -1.05
N GLY A 425 13.36 16.33 -0.02
CA GLY A 425 13.31 16.76 1.37
C GLY A 425 12.53 15.79 2.25
N THR A 426 12.21 16.24 3.45
CA THR A 426 11.37 15.51 4.41
C THR A 426 9.99 16.13 4.43
N PRO A 427 8.94 15.39 4.01
CA PRO A 427 7.55 15.83 4.12
C PRO A 427 7.16 16.18 5.56
N GLN A 428 6.38 17.26 5.75
CA GLN A 428 5.99 17.73 7.08
C GLN A 428 4.49 17.79 7.29
N ALA A 429 3.74 18.21 6.26
CA ALA A 429 2.30 18.29 6.33
C ALA A 429 1.67 18.12 4.94
N THR A 430 0.52 17.45 4.89
CA THR A 430 -0.39 17.46 3.74
C THR A 430 -1.82 17.56 4.23
N ASP A 431 -2.64 18.35 3.53
CA ASP A 431 -4.07 18.48 3.79
C ASP A 431 -4.86 18.56 2.48
N TRP A 432 -6.04 17.96 2.47
CA TRP A 432 -6.97 18.01 1.36
C TRP A 432 -8.38 18.29 1.85
N ASN A 433 -8.90 19.44 1.47
CA ASN A 433 -10.29 19.78 1.70
C ASN A 433 -11.11 19.47 0.44
N ARG A 434 -11.89 18.40 0.50
CA ARG A 434 -12.70 17.90 -0.62
C ARG A 434 -13.78 18.90 -1.06
N ASP A 435 -14.39 19.64 -0.11
CA ASP A 435 -15.50 20.55 -0.41
C ASP A 435 -15.01 21.77 -1.16
N THR A 436 -13.89 22.35 -0.74
CA THR A 436 -13.26 23.50 -1.37
C THR A 436 -12.30 23.12 -2.49
N ARG A 437 -11.91 21.83 -2.59
CA ARG A 437 -10.87 21.31 -3.48
C ARG A 437 -9.54 22.06 -3.33
N VAL A 438 -9.20 22.39 -2.11
CA VAL A 438 -7.91 22.98 -1.76
C VAL A 438 -7.00 21.90 -1.21
N TYR A 439 -5.83 21.73 -1.82
CA TYR A 439 -4.76 20.88 -1.33
C TYR A 439 -3.60 21.73 -0.85
N GLN A 440 -3.03 21.36 0.28
CA GLN A 440 -1.86 22.01 0.85
C GLN A 440 -0.82 20.96 1.22
N ALA A 441 0.45 21.28 0.98
CA ALA A 441 1.56 20.44 1.43
C ALA A 441 2.76 21.31 1.80
N SER A 442 3.61 20.77 2.69
CA SER A 442 4.88 21.41 3.05
C SER A 442 5.95 20.37 3.37
N TRP A 443 7.21 20.75 3.14
CA TRP A 443 8.40 19.97 3.46
C TRP A 443 9.61 20.87 3.73
N ASN A 444 10.61 20.33 4.39
CA ASN A 444 11.93 20.94 4.47
C ASN A 444 12.90 20.19 3.55
N ASN A 445 14.05 20.79 3.24
CA ASN A 445 15.02 20.20 2.33
C ASN A 445 15.94 19.16 2.99
N ASN A 446 15.73 18.76 4.25
CA ASN A 446 16.54 17.72 4.89
C ASN A 446 16.30 16.37 4.18
N ARG A 447 17.39 15.68 3.86
CA ARG A 447 17.31 14.33 3.32
C ARG A 447 16.77 13.37 4.38
N VAL A 448 15.89 12.45 3.96
CA VAL A 448 15.28 11.48 4.87
C VAL A 448 16.26 10.44 5.41
N ASP A 449 17.43 10.29 4.76
CA ASP A 449 18.54 9.44 5.20
C ASP A 449 19.44 10.12 6.25
N GLY A 450 19.17 11.39 6.60
CA GLY A 450 19.97 12.15 7.56
C GLY A 450 21.35 12.60 7.05
N THR A 451 21.69 12.36 5.77
CA THR A 451 23.03 12.66 5.22
C THR A 451 23.22 14.11 4.79
N GLY A 452 22.29 15.00 5.11
CA GLY A 452 22.37 16.43 4.79
C GLY A 452 21.07 17.00 4.23
N VAL A 453 21.21 17.92 3.27
CA VAL A 453 20.08 18.65 2.67
C VAL A 453 20.12 18.56 1.16
N PHE A 454 18.97 18.59 0.53
CA PHE A 454 18.85 18.81 -0.92
C PHE A 454 19.24 20.27 -1.24
N ALA A 455 20.08 20.46 -2.25
CA ALA A 455 20.51 21.79 -2.65
C ALA A 455 19.35 22.61 -3.22
N PRO A 456 19.38 23.95 -3.14
CA PRO A 456 18.49 24.79 -3.91
C PRO A 456 18.54 24.43 -5.41
N GLY A 457 17.38 24.32 -6.06
CA GLY A 457 17.26 23.80 -7.42
C GLY A 457 16.81 22.35 -7.51
N SER A 458 16.76 21.61 -6.38
CA SER A 458 16.20 20.25 -6.35
C SER A 458 14.69 20.27 -6.60
N THR A 459 14.19 19.26 -7.32
CA THR A 459 12.82 19.20 -7.78
C THR A 459 12.01 18.15 -6.99
N SER A 460 10.87 18.61 -6.47
CA SER A 460 9.81 17.73 -5.91
C SER A 460 8.66 17.60 -6.90
N GLU A 461 7.88 16.53 -6.80
CA GLU A 461 6.77 16.19 -7.68
C GLU A 461 5.47 16.04 -6.90
N LEU A 462 4.41 16.72 -7.38
CA LEU A 462 3.03 16.49 -6.97
C LEU A 462 2.23 15.94 -8.13
N VAL A 463 1.20 15.18 -7.82
CA VAL A 463 0.18 14.72 -8.77
C VAL A 463 -1.14 15.41 -8.45
N VAL A 464 -1.81 15.97 -9.48
CA VAL A 464 -3.08 16.71 -9.36
C VAL A 464 -4.06 16.15 -10.39
N PRO A 465 -4.77 15.05 -10.07
CA PRO A 465 -5.66 14.39 -11.02
C PRO A 465 -6.83 15.28 -11.49
N SER A 466 -7.13 15.23 -12.77
CA SER A 466 -8.13 16.10 -13.42
C SER A 466 -9.57 15.84 -12.95
N ILE A 467 -9.87 14.66 -12.40
CA ILE A 467 -11.22 14.31 -11.92
C ILE A 467 -11.71 15.28 -10.84
N ASN A 468 -10.81 15.78 -10.00
CA ASN A 468 -11.11 16.80 -8.99
C ASN A 468 -10.96 18.23 -9.50
N PHE A 469 -10.33 18.45 -10.66
CA PHE A 469 -10.06 19.78 -11.24
C PHE A 469 -10.47 19.84 -12.70
N PRO A 470 -11.75 19.60 -13.05
CA PRO A 470 -12.20 19.50 -14.44
C PRO A 470 -12.01 20.80 -15.24
N ASN A 471 -11.87 21.95 -14.58
CA ASN A 471 -11.60 23.25 -15.22
C ASN A 471 -10.15 23.71 -15.02
N GLY A 472 -9.27 22.80 -14.55
CA GLY A 472 -7.90 23.10 -14.19
C GLY A 472 -7.74 23.68 -12.79
N PHE A 473 -6.49 23.91 -12.41
CA PHE A 473 -6.09 24.36 -11.08
C PHE A 473 -5.07 25.49 -11.15
N THR A 474 -4.88 26.20 -10.05
CA THR A 474 -3.78 27.14 -9.82
C THR A 474 -2.84 26.59 -8.77
N VAL A 475 -1.56 26.93 -8.90
CA VAL A 475 -0.49 26.53 -7.98
C VAL A 475 0.13 27.77 -7.37
N ASN A 476 0.14 27.85 -6.04
CA ASN A 476 0.87 28.86 -5.29
C ASN A 476 1.97 28.18 -4.49
N VAL A 477 3.22 28.67 -4.60
CA VAL A 477 4.38 28.08 -3.92
C VAL A 477 5.11 29.18 -3.17
N GLU A 478 5.43 28.89 -1.90
CA GLU A 478 6.39 29.64 -1.10
C GLU A 478 7.66 28.82 -0.97
N GLY A 479 8.83 29.46 -1.13
CA GLY A 479 10.11 28.76 -1.07
C GLY A 479 10.49 27.99 -2.33
N GLY A 480 9.81 28.20 -3.45
CA GLY A 480 10.07 27.52 -4.71
C GLY A 480 9.33 28.10 -5.90
N HIS A 481 9.47 27.41 -7.04
CA HIS A 481 8.76 27.72 -8.28
C HIS A 481 8.10 26.44 -8.80
N ALA A 482 6.85 26.57 -9.28
CA ALA A 482 6.11 25.46 -9.85
C ALA A 482 6.04 25.53 -11.37
N THR A 483 6.10 24.37 -12.03
CA THR A 483 5.74 24.16 -13.44
C THR A 483 4.82 22.96 -13.54
N VAL A 484 3.80 23.06 -14.40
CA VAL A 484 2.91 21.94 -14.71
C VAL A 484 3.47 21.21 -15.93
N ALA A 485 3.62 19.90 -15.84
CA ALA A 485 4.10 19.07 -16.94
C ALA A 485 3.08 18.99 -18.08
N ALA A 486 3.51 18.43 -19.22
CA ALA A 486 2.68 18.33 -20.43
C ALA A 486 1.44 17.43 -20.25
N ASP A 487 1.46 16.50 -19.28
CA ASP A 487 0.31 15.67 -18.92
C ASP A 487 -0.81 16.44 -18.22
N GLY A 488 -0.55 17.71 -17.84
CA GLY A 488 -1.53 18.59 -17.20
C GLY A 488 -1.84 18.25 -15.74
N GLN A 489 -1.21 17.24 -15.15
CA GLN A 489 -1.47 16.79 -13.78
C GLN A 489 -0.21 16.71 -12.91
N THR A 490 0.96 16.45 -13.48
CA THR A 490 2.21 16.46 -12.71
C THR A 490 2.70 17.91 -12.52
N VAL A 491 2.96 18.27 -11.26
CA VAL A 491 3.50 19.59 -10.88
C VAL A 491 4.90 19.39 -10.34
N HIS A 492 5.88 19.95 -11.05
CA HIS A 492 7.27 20.02 -10.61
C HIS A 492 7.49 21.28 -9.78
N ILE A 493 8.07 21.14 -8.60
CA ILE A 493 8.39 22.25 -7.70
C ILE A 493 9.88 22.28 -7.47
N VAL A 494 10.53 23.33 -7.96
CA VAL A 494 11.96 23.58 -7.78
C VAL A 494 12.15 24.42 -6.53
N SER A 495 12.85 23.89 -5.52
CA SER A 495 13.08 24.58 -4.25
C SER A 495 14.07 25.75 -4.40
N THR A 496 13.82 26.86 -3.70
CA THR A 496 14.72 28.03 -3.60
C THR A 496 15.02 28.41 -2.16
N ALA A 497 14.40 27.72 -1.19
CA ALA A 497 14.57 27.95 0.24
C ALA A 497 14.59 26.61 0.99
N ASP A 498 14.98 26.63 2.26
CA ASP A 498 15.09 25.43 3.12
C ASP A 498 13.72 24.81 3.47
N HIS A 499 12.66 25.56 3.32
CA HIS A 499 11.29 25.15 3.54
C HIS A 499 10.43 25.53 2.33
N VAL A 500 9.62 24.60 1.87
CA VAL A 500 8.69 24.79 0.75
C VAL A 500 7.28 24.52 1.22
N SER A 501 6.35 25.38 0.83
CA SER A 501 4.91 25.12 0.97
C SER A 501 4.20 25.33 -0.37
N VAL A 502 3.17 24.54 -0.62
CA VAL A 502 2.38 24.58 -1.84
C VAL A 502 0.90 24.58 -1.53
N THR A 503 0.14 25.35 -2.28
CA THR A 503 -1.32 25.34 -2.28
C THR A 503 -1.83 25.15 -3.71
N ILE A 504 -2.65 24.11 -3.90
CA ILE A 504 -3.38 23.83 -5.15
C ILE A 504 -4.86 24.17 -4.90
N GLN A 505 -5.47 24.89 -5.84
CA GLN A 505 -6.90 25.24 -5.77
C GLN A 505 -7.53 25.31 -7.16
N PRO A 506 -8.85 25.11 -7.29
CA PRO A 506 -9.55 25.25 -8.57
C PRO A 506 -9.33 26.62 -9.21
N LYS A 507 -9.33 26.66 -10.57
CA LYS A 507 -9.40 27.90 -11.33
C LYS A 507 -10.76 28.53 -11.26
#